data_dfbbc2f20d6b60ad527f0adca2353b25
#
_entry.id   dfbbc2f20d6b60ad527f0adca2353b25
#
_cell.length_a   1.000
_cell.length_b   1.000
_cell.length_c   1.000
_cell.angle_alpha   90.00
_cell.angle_beta   90.00
_cell.angle_gamma   90.00
#
_symmetry.space_group_name_H-M   'P 1'
#
loop_
_entity.id
_entity.type
_entity.pdbx_description
1 polymer ?
#
loop_
_entity_poly.entity_id
_entity_poly.type
_entity_poly.pdbx_seq_one_letter_code
_entity_poly.pdbx_strand_id
1 'polypeptide(L)'
;PDGTFLCSTYGSNHMKEVSQLVSDFDERIVLSAEKLYERFGRENGSELLKPFFTQTQWIQYEDSLFVTESEALISYVLSCHGNQNGFLLDRYKEFRTYVKKKTAQGFYITKDAGIFLCKNY
;
A
#
# COMPACT_ATOMS: atom_id res chain seq x y z
N PRO A 1 27.82 12.22 13.26
CA PRO A 1 27.12 11.99 14.50
C PRO A 1 26.74 10.53 14.70
N ASP A 2 26.69 10.14 15.94
CA ASP A 2 26.49 8.74 16.35
C ASP A 2 25.02 8.35 16.46
N GLY A 3 24.12 9.17 15.92
CA GLY A 3 22.69 8.95 16.03
C GLY A 3 22.19 7.80 15.16
N THR A 4 21.00 7.32 15.51
CA THR A 4 20.27 6.34 14.73
C THR A 4 19.10 7.03 14.02
N PHE A 5 18.97 6.78 12.73
CA PHE A 5 17.88 7.31 11.92
C PHE A 5 16.95 6.17 11.50
N LEU A 6 15.66 6.37 11.72
CA LEU A 6 14.64 5.41 11.32
C LEU A 6 13.71 6.07 10.32
N CYS A 7 13.43 5.40 9.20
CA CYS A 7 12.41 5.86 8.28
C CYS A 7 11.59 4.68 7.77
N SER A 8 10.28 4.87 7.69
CA SER A 8 9.36 3.86 7.20
C SER A 8 8.97 4.11 5.75
N THR A 9 8.75 3.04 5.02
CA THR A 9 8.25 3.09 3.65
C THR A 9 7.67 1.73 3.27
N TYR A 10 7.29 1.58 2.00
CA TYR A 10 6.70 0.34 1.51
C TYR A 10 7.29 -0.02 0.15
N GLY A 11 7.07 -1.27 -0.27
CA GLY A 11 7.52 -1.76 -1.56
C GLY A 11 6.39 -1.87 -2.57
N SER A 12 6.72 -2.36 -3.75
CA SER A 12 5.79 -2.47 -4.89
C SER A 12 4.62 -3.43 -4.66
N ASN A 13 4.77 -4.39 -3.73
CA ASN A 13 3.73 -5.37 -3.42
C ASN A 13 2.77 -4.93 -2.32
N HIS A 14 2.99 -3.74 -1.74
CA HIS A 14 2.18 -3.28 -0.61
C HIS A 14 0.73 -3.08 -1.03
N MET A 15 -0.19 -3.80 -0.35
CA MET A 15 -1.64 -3.74 -0.58
C MET A 15 -2.05 -3.99 -2.03
N LYS A 16 -1.30 -4.81 -2.76
CA LYS A 16 -1.55 -5.11 -4.18
C LYS A 16 -2.94 -5.71 -4.43
N GLU A 17 -3.48 -6.46 -3.45
CA GLU A 17 -4.79 -7.10 -3.59
C GLU A 17 -5.93 -6.08 -3.66
N VAL A 18 -5.80 -4.93 -3.01
CA VAL A 18 -6.80 -3.86 -3.08
C VAL A 18 -6.81 -3.24 -4.47
N SER A 19 -5.64 -2.96 -5.03
CA SER A 19 -5.52 -2.45 -6.40
C SER A 19 -6.09 -3.44 -7.41
N GLN A 20 -5.81 -4.73 -7.22
CA GLN A 20 -6.34 -5.77 -8.09
C GLN A 20 -7.86 -5.89 -7.98
N LEU A 21 -8.39 -5.78 -6.76
CA LEU A 21 -9.82 -5.82 -6.50
C LEU A 21 -10.57 -4.76 -7.31
N VAL A 22 -10.11 -3.51 -7.25
CA VAL A 22 -10.79 -2.42 -7.97
C VAL A 22 -10.53 -2.49 -9.47
N SER A 23 -9.37 -2.94 -9.91
CA SER A 23 -9.06 -3.12 -11.32
C SER A 23 -9.92 -4.20 -11.96
N ASP A 24 -10.22 -5.27 -11.24
CA ASP A 24 -11.12 -6.33 -11.68
C ASP A 24 -12.56 -5.83 -11.82
N PHE A 25 -12.96 -4.86 -11.01
CA PHE A 25 -14.27 -4.23 -11.09
C PHE A 25 -14.36 -3.27 -12.29
N ASP A 26 -13.33 -2.43 -12.44
CA ASP A 26 -13.22 -1.48 -13.57
C ASP A 26 -11.74 -1.21 -13.82
N GLU A 27 -11.21 -1.68 -14.93
CA GLU A 27 -9.79 -1.61 -15.26
C GLU A 27 -9.25 -0.18 -15.42
N ARG A 28 -10.15 0.81 -15.55
CA ARG A 28 -9.78 2.23 -15.66
C ARG A 28 -9.42 2.85 -14.31
N ILE A 29 -9.72 2.18 -13.21
CA ILE A 29 -9.50 2.71 -11.87
C ILE A 29 -8.04 2.54 -11.46
N VAL A 30 -7.43 3.65 -11.04
CA VAL A 30 -6.09 3.69 -10.46
C VAL A 30 -6.21 4.33 -9.09
N LEU A 31 -5.93 3.58 -8.01
CA LEU A 31 -6.09 4.06 -6.64
C LEU A 31 -5.04 5.10 -6.24
N SER A 32 -3.87 5.04 -6.85
CA SER A 32 -2.82 6.02 -6.60
C SER A 32 -2.14 6.37 -7.91
N ALA A 33 -2.22 7.65 -8.28
CA ALA A 33 -1.53 8.16 -9.46
C ALA A 33 -0.02 8.25 -9.22
N GLU A 34 0.42 8.36 -7.97
CA GLU A 34 1.83 8.42 -7.61
C GLU A 34 2.25 7.12 -6.93
N LYS A 35 3.27 6.48 -7.49
CA LYS A 35 3.88 5.30 -6.89
C LYS A 35 5.05 5.78 -6.02
N LEU A 36 4.74 6.12 -4.77
CA LEU A 36 5.72 6.69 -3.84
C LEU A 36 6.92 5.78 -3.61
N TYR A 37 6.74 4.45 -3.70
CA TYR A 37 7.83 3.50 -3.57
C TYR A 37 8.88 3.62 -4.69
N GLU A 38 8.53 4.23 -5.83
CA GLU A 38 9.49 4.49 -6.92
C GLU A 38 10.41 5.65 -6.57
N ARG A 39 9.95 6.57 -5.71
CA ARG A 39 10.78 7.68 -5.22
C ARG A 39 11.64 7.26 -4.03
N PHE A 40 11.01 6.60 -3.06
CA PHE A 40 11.69 6.07 -1.88
C PHE A 40 10.89 4.87 -1.37
N GLY A 41 11.34 3.69 -1.69
CA GLY A 41 10.68 2.45 -1.30
C GLY A 41 11.66 1.40 -0.82
N ARG A 42 11.15 0.21 -0.52
CA ARG A 42 11.96 -0.91 -0.07
C ARG A 42 13.07 -1.26 -1.08
N GLU A 43 12.74 -1.20 -2.36
CA GLU A 43 13.62 -1.67 -3.44
C GLU A 43 14.79 -0.70 -3.72
N ASN A 44 14.59 0.59 -3.47
CA ASN A 44 15.59 1.62 -3.80
C ASN A 44 16.09 2.44 -2.60
N GLY A 45 15.49 2.25 -1.44
CA GLY A 45 15.79 3.07 -0.26
C GLY A 45 17.23 2.96 0.20
N SER A 46 17.81 1.76 0.19
CA SER A 46 19.20 1.54 0.59
C SER A 46 20.16 2.37 -0.26
N GLU A 47 19.95 2.38 -1.57
CA GLU A 47 20.80 3.16 -2.49
C GLU A 47 20.65 4.66 -2.26
N LEU A 48 19.44 5.13 -1.94
CA LEU A 48 19.19 6.55 -1.67
C LEU A 48 19.79 7.00 -0.34
N LEU A 49 19.85 6.11 0.66
CA LEU A 49 20.39 6.42 1.99
C LEU A 49 21.90 6.24 2.10
N LYS A 50 22.49 5.44 1.23
CA LYS A 50 23.90 5.09 1.25
C LYS A 50 24.86 6.28 1.30
N PRO A 51 24.63 7.39 0.57
CA PRO A 51 25.51 8.55 0.65
C PRO A 51 25.53 9.26 2.01
N PHE A 52 24.49 9.02 2.83
CA PHE A 52 24.31 9.73 4.10
C PHE A 52 24.66 8.90 5.34
N PHE A 53 24.66 7.56 5.20
CA PHE A 53 24.84 6.66 6.33
C PHE A 53 25.81 5.53 5.97
N THR A 54 26.68 5.19 6.92
CA THR A 54 27.65 4.11 6.74
C THR A 54 27.00 2.74 6.79
N GLN A 55 25.89 2.61 7.53
CA GLN A 55 25.12 1.37 7.60
C GLN A 55 23.65 1.65 7.41
N THR A 56 23.01 0.86 6.54
CA THR A 56 21.56 0.86 6.34
C THR A 56 21.05 -0.58 6.41
N GLN A 57 19.96 -0.78 7.10
CA GLN A 57 19.32 -2.10 7.23
C GLN A 57 17.83 -1.96 7.03
N TRP A 58 17.26 -2.82 6.18
CA TRP A 58 15.81 -2.93 6.00
C TRP A 58 15.25 -3.94 6.99
N ILE A 59 14.22 -3.55 7.73
CA ILE A 59 13.49 -4.43 8.63
C ILE A 59 12.06 -4.53 8.10
N GLN A 60 11.72 -5.70 7.57
CA GLN A 60 10.41 -5.97 7.00
C GLN A 60 9.40 -6.24 8.11
N TYR A 61 8.23 -5.61 8.04
CA TYR A 61 7.10 -5.98 8.87
C TYR A 61 6.46 -7.24 8.29
N GLU A 62 6.46 -8.32 9.04
CA GLU A 62 5.81 -9.56 8.65
C GLU A 62 4.34 -9.50 9.07
N ASP A 63 3.52 -8.86 8.24
CA ASP A 63 2.13 -8.63 8.57
C ASP A 63 1.27 -8.71 7.33
N SER A 64 -0.01 -8.98 7.56
CA SER A 64 -1.04 -8.96 6.54
C SER A 64 -2.35 -8.56 7.19
N LEU A 65 -3.28 -8.05 6.39
CA LEU A 65 -4.62 -7.73 6.84
C LEU A 65 -5.59 -8.81 6.34
N PHE A 66 -6.51 -9.20 7.20
CA PHE A 66 -7.60 -10.10 6.82
C PHE A 66 -8.91 -9.38 7.05
N VAL A 67 -9.55 -8.95 5.97
CA VAL A 67 -10.72 -8.08 6.02
C VAL A 67 -11.98 -8.91 5.86
N THR A 68 -12.89 -8.81 6.81
CA THR A 68 -14.20 -9.46 6.77
C THR A 68 -15.35 -8.45 6.66
N GLU A 69 -15.06 -7.16 6.86
CA GLU A 69 -16.06 -6.09 6.80
C GLU A 69 -15.91 -5.27 5.53
N SER A 70 -16.86 -5.40 4.61
CA SER A 70 -16.85 -4.71 3.32
C SER A 70 -16.82 -3.19 3.46
N GLU A 71 -17.52 -2.62 4.44
CA GLU A 71 -17.61 -1.18 4.59
C GLU A 71 -16.26 -0.54 4.90
N ALA A 72 -15.42 -1.20 5.69
CA ALA A 72 -14.07 -0.73 6.00
C ALA A 72 -13.22 -0.66 4.72
N LEU A 73 -13.29 -1.71 3.89
CA LEU A 73 -12.55 -1.77 2.63
C LEU A 73 -13.05 -0.72 1.64
N ILE A 74 -14.36 -0.54 1.53
CA ILE A 74 -14.97 0.46 0.65
C ILE A 74 -14.52 1.86 1.08
N SER A 75 -14.57 2.17 2.38
CA SER A 75 -14.12 3.47 2.91
C SER A 75 -12.65 3.73 2.58
N TYR A 76 -11.82 2.72 2.72
CA TYR A 76 -10.40 2.84 2.37
C TYR A 76 -10.23 3.18 0.89
N VAL A 77 -10.89 2.44 0.01
CA VAL A 77 -10.80 2.65 -1.44
C VAL A 77 -11.23 4.08 -1.80
N LEU A 78 -12.35 4.55 -1.26
CA LEU A 78 -12.85 5.88 -1.56
C LEU A 78 -11.96 7.01 -1.01
N SER A 79 -11.13 6.71 -0.03
CA SER A 79 -10.18 7.68 0.55
C SER A 79 -8.87 7.80 -0.22
N CYS A 80 -8.63 6.93 -1.19
CA CYS A 80 -7.39 6.94 -1.96
C CYS A 80 -7.29 8.18 -2.88
N HIS A 81 -6.07 8.48 -3.33
CA HIS A 81 -5.76 9.68 -4.11
C HIS A 81 -5.64 9.40 -5.61
N GLY A 82 -6.42 8.45 -6.11
CA GLY A 82 -6.48 8.11 -7.52
C GLY A 82 -7.72 8.66 -8.22
N ASN A 83 -8.14 7.98 -9.26
CA ASN A 83 -9.31 8.36 -10.05
C ASN A 83 -10.58 7.59 -9.67
N GLN A 84 -10.55 6.82 -8.58
CA GLN A 84 -11.60 5.88 -8.21
C GLN A 84 -12.97 6.54 -8.01
N ASN A 85 -13.02 7.74 -7.42
CA ASN A 85 -14.30 8.39 -7.11
C ASN A 85 -15.11 8.72 -8.36
N GLY A 86 -14.43 9.11 -9.45
CA GLY A 86 -15.11 9.39 -10.72
C GLY A 86 -15.79 8.18 -11.34
N PHE A 87 -15.32 6.97 -11.04
CA PHE A 87 -15.89 5.74 -11.59
C PHE A 87 -16.78 5.01 -10.59
N LEU A 88 -16.50 5.10 -9.29
CA LEU A 88 -17.20 4.32 -8.28
C LEU A 88 -18.45 4.99 -7.74
N LEU A 89 -18.49 6.32 -7.63
CA LEU A 89 -19.64 7.01 -7.06
C LEU A 89 -20.89 6.82 -7.91
N ASP A 90 -20.77 6.80 -9.24
CA ASP A 90 -21.87 6.54 -10.15
C ASP A 90 -22.36 5.09 -10.12
N ARG A 91 -21.51 4.18 -9.66
CA ARG A 91 -21.80 2.75 -9.60
C ARG A 91 -21.65 2.21 -8.18
N TYR A 92 -21.93 3.05 -7.20
CA TYR A 92 -21.67 2.74 -5.79
C TYR A 92 -22.37 1.45 -5.31
N LYS A 93 -23.64 1.27 -5.69
CA LYS A 93 -24.42 0.07 -5.31
C LYS A 93 -23.80 -1.20 -5.88
N GLU A 94 -23.39 -1.16 -7.15
CA GLU A 94 -22.74 -2.29 -7.81
C GLU A 94 -21.40 -2.61 -7.13
N PHE A 95 -20.62 -1.60 -6.85
CA PHE A 95 -19.32 -1.74 -6.20
C PHE A 95 -19.47 -2.32 -4.79
N ARG A 96 -20.43 -1.81 -4.04
CA ARG A 96 -20.72 -2.30 -2.68
C ARG A 96 -21.08 -3.78 -2.68
N THR A 97 -21.95 -4.21 -3.60
CA THR A 97 -22.33 -5.62 -3.76
C THR A 97 -21.12 -6.48 -4.13
N TYR A 98 -20.29 -5.98 -5.02
CA TYR A 98 -19.08 -6.65 -5.47
C TYR A 98 -18.09 -6.85 -4.30
N VAL A 99 -17.84 -5.82 -3.51
CA VAL A 99 -16.93 -5.89 -2.36
C VAL A 99 -17.47 -6.82 -1.28
N LYS A 100 -18.79 -6.79 -1.03
CA LYS A 100 -19.42 -7.71 -0.08
C LYS A 100 -19.20 -9.18 -0.46
N LYS A 101 -19.28 -9.48 -1.75
CA LYS A 101 -19.02 -10.84 -2.26
C LYS A 101 -17.55 -11.23 -2.03
N LYS A 102 -16.63 -10.33 -2.31
CA LYS A 102 -15.19 -10.58 -2.19
C LYS A 102 -14.74 -10.74 -0.74
N THR A 103 -15.41 -10.08 0.19
CA THR A 103 -15.07 -10.14 1.62
C THR A 103 -15.88 -11.15 2.41
N ALA A 104 -16.84 -11.82 1.79
CA ALA A 104 -17.76 -12.73 2.48
C ALA A 104 -17.07 -13.84 3.27
N GLN A 105 -15.95 -14.35 2.76
CA GLN A 105 -15.14 -15.40 3.42
C GLN A 105 -13.79 -14.86 3.87
N GLY A 106 -13.65 -13.53 3.90
CA GLY A 106 -12.41 -12.85 4.23
C GLY A 106 -11.60 -12.49 2.99
N PHE A 107 -10.82 -11.43 3.10
CA PHE A 107 -9.99 -10.91 2.03
C PHE A 107 -8.62 -10.56 2.58
N TYR A 108 -7.59 -11.25 2.09
CA TYR A 108 -6.22 -11.01 2.52
C TYR A 108 -5.58 -9.85 1.77
N ILE A 109 -4.90 -8.98 2.50
CA ILE A 109 -4.16 -7.85 1.95
C ILE A 109 -2.71 -7.97 2.38
N THR A 110 -1.80 -8.00 1.42
CA THR A 110 -0.36 -8.04 1.69
C THR A 110 0.14 -6.67 2.15
N LYS A 111 0.89 -6.65 3.25
CA LYS A 111 1.60 -5.46 3.70
C LYS A 111 3.08 -5.61 3.37
N ASP A 112 3.53 -4.90 2.35
CA ASP A 112 4.94 -4.86 1.96
C ASP A 112 5.54 -3.56 2.46
N ALA A 113 5.66 -3.45 3.77
CA ALA A 113 6.14 -2.25 4.45
C ALA A 113 7.17 -2.60 5.52
N GLY A 114 7.94 -1.62 5.95
CA GLY A 114 8.95 -1.80 6.96
C GLY A 114 9.67 -0.51 7.28
N ILE A 115 10.85 -0.63 7.90
CA ILE A 115 11.67 0.53 8.23
C ILE A 115 13.10 0.31 7.75
N PHE A 116 13.76 1.42 7.43
CA PHE A 116 15.22 1.46 7.29
C PHE A 116 15.81 1.93 8.61
N LEU A 117 16.74 1.14 9.13
CA LEU A 117 17.56 1.50 10.30
C LEU A 117 18.90 1.96 9.78
N CYS A 118 19.24 3.21 10.03
CA CYS A 118 20.44 3.85 9.50
C CYS A 118 21.34 4.32 10.63
N LYS A 119 22.64 4.05 10.51
CA LYS A 119 23.64 4.43 11.49
C LYS A 119 24.90 4.95 10.82
N ASN A 120 25.57 5.85 11.51
CA ASN A 120 26.92 6.32 11.17
C ASN A 120 27.87 5.92 12.30
N TYR A 121 28.89 5.16 11.95
CA TYR A 121 29.95 4.78 12.88
C TYR A 121 31.25 5.49 12.54
#